data_c103a242b359271aa14a05f93120dc05
#
_entry.id   c103a242b359271aa14a05f93120dc05
#
_cell.length_a   1.000
_cell.length_b   1.000
_cell.length_c   1.000
_cell.angle_alpha   90.00
_cell.angle_beta   90.00
_cell.angle_gamma   90.00
#
_symmetry.space_group_name_H-M   'P 1'
#
loop_
_entity.id
_entity.type
_entity.pdbx_description
1 polymer ?
#
loop_
_entity_poly.entity_id
_entity_poly.type
_entity_poly.pdbx_seq_one_letter_code
_entity_poly.pdbx_strand_id
1 'polypeptide(L)'
;MILNIQYLKNYNKKWGLISSKEGDSGYDLRAAIKEQIVLAPGERKVVPNGIKIQLDTTEWNTCLIDKELNMVVYRLSGKYDKDNLVAQLQKERDFSLEDFNKTFLIEHERVNNIGSNVEIQVRPRSGLAAKNGITVVNAPGTVDYSYRGEVMTILLNTGEEEFVINPGDRIAQMVICPIYKPEVAEVKDVEETDRNVNGFGSSGVK
;
A
#
# COMPACT_ATOMS: atom_id res chain seq x y z
N MET A 1 -6.90 6.88 -2.00
CA MET A 1 -5.74 6.38 -1.22
C MET A 1 -4.45 6.82 -1.90
N ILE A 2 -3.47 7.33 -1.13
CA ILE A 2 -2.16 7.76 -1.66
C ILE A 2 -1.07 7.01 -0.90
N LEU A 3 -0.09 6.47 -1.64
CA LEU A 3 1.12 5.88 -1.08
C LEU A 3 2.23 6.95 -1.05
N ASN A 4 2.53 7.47 0.13
CA ASN A 4 3.63 8.40 0.35
C ASN A 4 4.93 7.61 0.59
N ILE A 5 6.00 7.94 -0.14
CA ILE A 5 7.30 7.29 -0.04
C ILE A 5 8.37 8.32 0.31
N GLN A 6 9.09 8.09 1.41
CA GLN A 6 10.31 8.81 1.74
C GLN A 6 11.52 7.95 1.37
N TYR A 7 12.33 8.43 0.43
CA TYR A 7 13.60 7.80 0.08
C TYR A 7 14.68 8.15 1.09
N LEU A 8 15.38 7.16 1.60
CA LEU A 8 16.46 7.31 2.56
C LEU A 8 17.81 7.51 1.88
N LYS A 9 18.87 7.85 2.65
CA LYS A 9 20.20 8.15 2.12
C LYS A 9 20.87 6.97 1.39
N ASN A 10 20.50 5.74 1.75
CA ASN A 10 20.99 4.52 1.12
C ASN A 10 20.26 4.16 -0.17
N TYR A 11 19.14 4.85 -0.51
CA TYR A 11 18.46 4.65 -1.79
C TYR A 11 19.10 5.50 -2.88
N ASN A 12 19.55 4.87 -3.95
CA ASN A 12 20.09 5.59 -5.10
C ASN A 12 18.97 5.93 -6.09
N LYS A 13 18.68 7.23 -6.26
CA LYS A 13 17.64 7.72 -7.18
C LYS A 13 17.84 7.31 -8.66
N LYS A 14 19.07 6.94 -9.06
CA LYS A 14 19.35 6.38 -10.40
C LYS A 14 18.67 5.04 -10.65
N TRP A 15 18.28 4.31 -9.61
CA TRP A 15 17.49 3.08 -9.74
C TRP A 15 16.04 3.33 -10.18
N GLY A 16 15.63 4.60 -10.27
CA GLY A 16 14.26 5.02 -10.54
C GLY A 16 13.42 5.08 -9.26
N LEU A 17 12.29 5.75 -9.36
CA LEU A 17 11.30 5.77 -8.29
C LEU A 17 10.57 4.43 -8.21
N ILE A 18 10.09 4.09 -7.02
CA ILE A 18 9.20 2.93 -6.85
C ILE A 18 7.90 3.21 -7.60
N SER A 19 7.57 2.32 -8.50
CA SER A 19 6.37 2.40 -9.34
C SER A 19 5.92 1.00 -9.73
N SER A 20 4.67 0.89 -10.12
CA SER A 20 4.11 -0.29 -10.77
C SER A 20 3.59 0.09 -12.16
N LYS A 21 3.44 -0.89 -13.03
CA LYS A 21 2.73 -0.70 -14.31
C LYS A 21 1.23 -0.77 -14.07
N GLU A 22 0.46 -0.21 -14.97
CA GLU A 22 -0.99 -0.37 -14.95
C GLU A 22 -1.35 -1.88 -15.02
N GLY A 23 -2.20 -2.32 -14.09
CA GLY A 23 -2.56 -3.72 -13.93
C GLY A 23 -1.65 -4.55 -13.02
N ASP A 24 -0.46 -4.06 -12.65
CA ASP A 24 0.40 -4.75 -11.69
C ASP A 24 -0.14 -4.56 -10.26
N SER A 25 -0.16 -5.63 -9.48
CA SER A 25 -0.62 -5.58 -8.08
C SER A 25 0.45 -5.06 -7.10
N GLY A 26 1.71 -5.10 -7.49
CA GLY A 26 2.82 -4.84 -6.58
C GLY A 26 3.82 -3.82 -7.08
N TYR A 27 4.56 -3.27 -6.13
CA TYR A 27 5.66 -2.33 -6.35
C TYR A 27 6.99 -3.03 -6.06
N ASP A 28 7.94 -2.99 -7.00
CA ASP A 28 9.26 -3.61 -6.80
C ASP A 28 10.03 -2.96 -5.64
N LEU A 29 10.56 -3.78 -4.74
CA LEU A 29 11.48 -3.39 -3.67
C LEU A 29 12.93 -3.71 -4.08
N ARG A 30 13.81 -2.74 -3.92
CA ARG A 30 15.22 -2.86 -4.31
C ARG A 30 16.13 -3.02 -3.12
N ALA A 31 17.27 -3.68 -3.32
CA ALA A 31 18.35 -3.78 -2.35
C ALA A 31 19.08 -2.44 -2.21
N ALA A 32 18.80 -1.69 -1.15
CA ALA A 32 19.44 -0.41 -0.86
C ALA A 32 20.73 -0.59 -0.04
N ILE A 33 21.63 -1.34 -0.61
CA ILE A 33 22.95 -1.71 -0.06
C ILE A 33 24.07 -0.96 -0.79
N LYS A 34 25.24 -0.84 -0.16
CA LYS A 34 26.44 -0.21 -0.76
C LYS A 34 27.30 -1.20 -1.52
N GLU A 35 27.42 -2.38 -0.98
CA GLU A 35 28.24 -3.48 -1.49
C GLU A 35 27.37 -4.70 -1.73
N GLN A 36 27.81 -5.58 -2.62
CA GLN A 36 27.09 -6.80 -2.90
C GLN A 36 26.98 -7.69 -1.66
N ILE A 37 25.90 -8.42 -1.56
CA ILE A 37 25.67 -9.45 -0.53
C ILE A 37 25.65 -10.80 -1.23
N VAL A 38 26.43 -11.75 -0.73
CA VAL A 38 26.33 -13.16 -1.12
C VAL A 38 25.43 -13.87 -0.10
N LEU A 39 24.46 -14.58 -0.58
CA LEU A 39 23.50 -15.36 0.21
C LEU A 39 23.71 -16.85 -0.10
N ALA A 40 24.39 -17.55 0.77
CA ALA A 40 24.66 -18.98 0.62
C ALA A 40 23.37 -19.83 0.71
N PRO A 41 23.36 -21.06 0.19
CA PRO A 41 22.26 -22.00 0.38
C PRO A 41 21.87 -22.16 1.86
N GLY A 42 20.58 -22.03 2.17
CA GLY A 42 20.05 -22.08 3.53
C GLY A 42 20.27 -20.79 4.35
N GLU A 43 21.02 -19.82 3.84
CA GLU A 43 21.27 -18.56 4.54
C GLU A 43 20.08 -17.58 4.41
N ARG A 44 19.87 -16.79 5.47
CA ARG A 44 18.92 -15.67 5.45
C ARG A 44 19.61 -14.35 5.81
N LYS A 45 19.22 -13.29 5.14
CA LYS A 45 19.72 -11.93 5.44
C LYS A 45 18.58 -10.91 5.40
N VAL A 46 18.67 -9.91 6.28
CA VAL A 46 17.80 -8.73 6.25
C VAL A 46 18.44 -7.72 5.31
N VAL A 47 17.74 -7.36 4.24
CA VAL A 47 18.21 -6.43 3.22
C VAL A 47 17.38 -5.15 3.29
N PRO A 48 17.99 -3.97 3.51
CA PRO A 48 17.30 -2.71 3.54
C PRO A 48 16.77 -2.33 2.14
N ASN A 49 15.59 -1.70 2.10
CA ASN A 49 15.00 -1.24 0.85
C ASN A 49 15.16 0.28 0.62
N GLY A 50 15.72 1.01 1.58
CA GLY A 50 16.04 2.44 1.46
C GLY A 50 14.82 3.35 1.43
N ILE A 51 13.70 2.92 1.94
CA ILE A 51 12.45 3.68 1.95
C ILE A 51 11.71 3.58 3.27
N LYS A 52 10.97 4.64 3.58
CA LYS A 52 9.86 4.63 4.52
C LYS A 52 8.57 4.89 3.77
N ILE A 53 7.48 4.36 4.26
CA ILE A 53 6.19 4.44 3.60
C ILE A 53 5.10 4.89 4.56
N GLN A 54 4.09 5.56 4.00
CA GLN A 54 2.88 5.94 4.69
C GLN A 54 1.71 5.86 3.72
N LEU A 55 0.67 5.14 4.07
CA LEU A 55 -0.58 5.15 3.33
C LEU A 55 -1.46 6.29 3.85
N ASP A 56 -1.88 7.17 2.96
CA ASP A 56 -2.95 8.12 3.22
C ASP A 56 -4.25 7.51 2.69
N THR A 57 -5.06 7.04 3.61
CA THR A 57 -6.36 6.42 3.34
C THR A 57 -7.51 7.39 3.48
N THR A 58 -7.20 8.68 3.65
CA THR A 58 -8.22 9.72 3.80
C THR A 58 -8.93 9.96 2.48
N GLU A 59 -10.22 9.85 2.50
CA GLU A 59 -11.10 10.28 1.41
C GLU A 59 -11.73 11.62 1.77
N TRP A 60 -11.76 12.50 0.80
CA TRP A 60 -12.29 13.84 0.95
C TRP A 60 -13.43 14.05 -0.03
N ASN A 61 -14.44 14.79 0.40
CA ASN A 61 -15.35 15.45 -0.52
C ASN A 61 -15.05 16.94 -0.50
N THR A 62 -15.24 17.57 -1.64
CA THR A 62 -15.32 19.01 -1.75
C THR A 62 -16.78 19.38 -1.82
N CYS A 63 -17.22 20.19 -0.88
CA CYS A 63 -18.60 20.67 -0.78
C CYS A 63 -18.66 22.12 -1.24
N LEU A 64 -19.59 22.42 -2.13
CA LEU A 64 -19.99 23.79 -2.44
C LEU A 64 -21.18 24.13 -1.57
N ILE A 65 -21.03 25.16 -0.74
CA ILE A 65 -22.07 25.68 0.15
C ILE A 65 -22.59 26.96 -0.44
N ASP A 66 -23.90 27.01 -0.70
CA ASP A 66 -24.56 28.22 -1.06
C ASP A 66 -24.56 29.18 0.14
N LYS A 67 -24.05 30.39 -0.05
CA LYS A 67 -23.89 31.38 1.03
C LYS A 67 -25.20 31.97 1.53
N GLU A 68 -26.19 32.05 0.67
CA GLU A 68 -27.52 32.60 1.04
C GLU A 68 -28.33 31.54 1.77
N LEU A 69 -28.32 30.31 1.25
CA LEU A 69 -29.06 29.20 1.82
C LEU A 69 -28.36 28.53 2.99
N ASN A 70 -27.05 28.76 3.12
CA ASN A 70 -26.17 28.11 4.09
C ASN A 70 -26.27 26.56 4.07
N MET A 71 -26.34 25.98 2.88
CA MET A 71 -26.50 24.56 2.68
C MET A 71 -25.61 24.05 1.56
N VAL A 72 -25.20 22.75 1.66
CA VAL A 72 -24.42 22.07 0.64
C VAL A 72 -25.28 21.84 -0.59
N VAL A 73 -24.94 22.48 -1.70
CA VAL A 73 -25.63 22.34 -2.99
C VAL A 73 -24.93 21.36 -3.94
N TYR A 74 -23.60 21.19 -3.80
CA TYR A 74 -22.84 20.21 -4.53
C TYR A 74 -21.85 19.50 -3.63
N ARG A 75 -21.68 18.20 -3.87
CA ARG A 75 -20.67 17.36 -3.19
C ARG A 75 -19.90 16.58 -4.24
N LEU A 76 -18.59 16.84 -4.35
CA LEU A 76 -17.68 16.21 -5.31
C LEU A 76 -16.72 15.30 -4.57
N SER A 77 -16.57 14.06 -5.04
CA SER A 77 -15.59 13.14 -4.49
C SER A 77 -14.19 13.61 -4.82
N GLY A 78 -13.38 13.84 -3.80
CA GLY A 78 -12.01 14.34 -3.91
C GLY A 78 -11.80 15.71 -3.28
N LYS A 79 -10.55 16.15 -3.27
CA LYS A 79 -10.14 17.47 -2.79
C LYS A 79 -9.81 18.35 -3.99
N TYR A 80 -10.68 19.26 -4.32
CA TYR A 80 -10.53 20.18 -5.44
C TYR A 80 -10.21 21.58 -4.94
N ASP A 81 -9.26 22.24 -5.59
CA ASP A 81 -9.07 23.67 -5.43
C ASP A 81 -10.13 24.45 -6.21
N LYS A 82 -10.16 25.75 -5.96
CA LYS A 82 -11.17 26.63 -6.52
C LYS A 82 -11.11 26.71 -8.05
N ASP A 83 -9.90 26.80 -8.62
CA ASP A 83 -9.72 27.00 -10.06
C ASP A 83 -10.18 25.76 -10.84
N ASN A 84 -9.87 24.56 -10.34
CA ASN A 84 -10.36 23.31 -10.91
C ASN A 84 -11.88 23.17 -10.82
N LEU A 85 -12.49 23.62 -9.71
CA LEU A 85 -13.94 23.61 -9.55
C LEU A 85 -14.64 24.56 -10.50
N VAL A 86 -14.13 25.80 -10.62
CA VAL A 86 -14.68 26.80 -11.54
C VAL A 86 -14.56 26.30 -12.97
N ALA A 87 -13.41 25.76 -13.38
CA ALA A 87 -13.19 25.21 -14.72
C ALA A 87 -14.15 24.03 -15.03
N GLN A 88 -14.51 23.24 -14.03
CA GLN A 88 -15.45 22.14 -14.20
C GLN A 88 -16.88 22.63 -14.35
N LEU A 89 -17.30 23.60 -13.52
CA LEU A 89 -18.65 24.20 -13.60
C LEU A 89 -18.85 25.02 -14.88
N GLN A 90 -17.81 25.68 -15.39
CA GLN A 90 -17.85 26.41 -16.66
C GLN A 90 -18.07 25.51 -17.88
N LYS A 91 -17.74 24.23 -17.79
CA LYS A 91 -18.02 23.25 -18.86
C LYS A 91 -19.52 22.91 -18.98
N GLU A 92 -20.23 23.05 -17.88
CA GLU A 92 -21.64 22.66 -17.78
C GLU A 92 -22.60 23.84 -17.87
N ARG A 93 -22.16 25.04 -17.48
CA ARG A 93 -22.97 26.28 -17.46
C ARG A 93 -22.08 27.50 -17.67
N ASP A 94 -22.65 28.54 -18.24
CA ASP A 94 -22.02 29.84 -18.39
C ASP A 94 -21.95 30.54 -17.01
N PHE A 95 -20.86 30.29 -16.27
CA PHE A 95 -20.68 30.70 -14.89
C PHE A 95 -19.31 31.39 -14.70
N SER A 96 -19.35 32.65 -14.24
CA SER A 96 -18.12 33.42 -14.04
C SER A 96 -17.44 33.14 -12.70
N LEU A 97 -16.12 33.37 -12.62
CA LEU A 97 -15.38 33.29 -11.34
C LEU A 97 -15.93 34.26 -10.30
N GLU A 98 -16.44 35.41 -10.76
CA GLU A 98 -17.04 36.43 -9.88
C GLU A 98 -18.35 35.93 -9.27
N ASP A 99 -19.22 35.33 -10.07
CA ASP A 99 -20.47 34.73 -9.61
C ASP A 99 -20.21 33.56 -8.65
N PHE A 100 -19.20 32.73 -8.96
CA PHE A 100 -18.79 31.68 -8.06
C PHE A 100 -18.40 32.20 -6.69
N ASN A 101 -17.60 33.27 -6.65
CA ASN A 101 -17.16 33.87 -5.40
C ASN A 101 -18.28 34.52 -4.59
N LYS A 102 -19.29 35.02 -5.26
CA LYS A 102 -20.46 35.62 -4.60
C LYS A 102 -21.37 34.56 -4.00
N THR A 103 -21.52 33.44 -4.73
CA THR A 103 -22.55 32.44 -4.42
C THR A 103 -22.05 31.35 -3.49
N PHE A 104 -20.79 30.86 -3.67
CA PHE A 104 -20.33 29.64 -3.00
C PHE A 104 -19.20 29.85 -2.03
N LEU A 105 -19.21 29.02 -0.97
CA LEU A 105 -18.04 28.66 -0.16
C LEU A 105 -17.59 27.25 -0.53
N ILE A 106 -16.27 27.02 -0.46
CA ILE A 106 -15.69 25.70 -0.62
C ILE A 106 -15.31 25.17 0.75
N GLU A 107 -15.84 24.02 1.10
CA GLU A 107 -15.42 23.26 2.27
C GLU A 107 -14.95 21.87 1.86
N HIS A 108 -13.97 21.34 2.60
CA HIS A 108 -13.49 19.99 2.42
C HIS A 108 -13.96 19.14 3.59
N GLU A 109 -14.86 18.21 3.27
CA GLU A 109 -15.37 17.25 4.25
C GLU A 109 -14.53 15.96 4.18
N ARG A 110 -14.05 15.52 5.32
CA ARG A 110 -13.42 14.21 5.46
C ARG A 110 -14.50 13.14 5.53
N VAL A 111 -14.68 12.37 4.45
CA VAL A 111 -15.81 11.45 4.32
C VAL A 111 -15.52 10.08 4.87
N ASN A 112 -14.39 9.51 4.47
CA ASN A 112 -13.98 8.19 4.89
C ASN A 112 -12.52 8.17 5.24
N ASN A 113 -12.22 7.43 6.28
CA ASN A 113 -10.89 6.94 6.53
C ASN A 113 -11.03 5.43 6.59
N ILE A 114 -10.58 4.71 5.55
CA ILE A 114 -10.45 3.26 5.61
C ILE A 114 -9.61 2.90 6.85
N GLY A 115 -8.97 3.93 7.42
CA GLY A 115 -8.25 3.88 8.67
C GLY A 115 -7.08 2.92 8.57
N SER A 116 -6.88 2.20 9.66
CA SER A 116 -5.83 1.19 9.78
C SER A 116 -6.25 -0.19 9.22
N ASN A 117 -7.35 -0.28 8.46
CA ASN A 117 -7.81 -1.54 7.87
C ASN A 117 -7.08 -1.91 6.57
N VAL A 118 -5.82 -1.55 6.50
CA VAL A 118 -4.90 -1.90 5.42
C VAL A 118 -3.53 -2.24 6.00
N GLU A 119 -2.85 -3.15 5.35
CA GLU A 119 -1.44 -3.43 5.58
C GLU A 119 -0.67 -3.42 4.28
N ILE A 120 0.64 -3.35 4.36
CA ILE A 120 1.52 -3.57 3.22
C ILE A 120 2.20 -4.91 3.42
N GLN A 121 2.13 -5.76 2.41
CA GLN A 121 2.77 -7.06 2.42
C GLN A 121 4.03 -7.05 1.57
N VAL A 122 5.14 -7.51 2.13
CA VAL A 122 6.37 -7.80 1.41
C VAL A 122 6.30 -9.25 0.94
N ARG A 123 6.31 -9.44 -0.37
CA ARG A 123 6.17 -10.74 -1.03
C ARG A 123 7.39 -11.07 -1.87
N PRO A 124 7.72 -12.37 -2.07
CA PRO A 124 8.77 -12.77 -3.00
C PRO A 124 8.43 -12.38 -4.44
N ARG A 125 9.45 -12.23 -5.26
CA ARG A 125 9.29 -12.12 -6.71
C ARG A 125 9.30 -13.51 -7.31
N SER A 126 8.27 -13.83 -8.08
CA SER A 126 8.09 -15.15 -8.70
C SER A 126 9.31 -15.61 -9.52
N GLY A 127 9.94 -14.69 -10.25
CA GLY A 127 11.12 -15.00 -11.05
C GLY A 127 12.34 -15.40 -10.21
N LEU A 128 12.58 -14.75 -9.06
CA LEU A 128 13.66 -15.11 -8.15
C LEU A 128 13.35 -16.43 -7.43
N ALA A 129 12.13 -16.63 -7.01
CA ALA A 129 11.69 -17.85 -6.37
C ALA A 129 11.83 -19.06 -7.30
N ALA A 130 11.33 -18.96 -8.53
CA ALA A 130 11.33 -20.07 -9.48
C ALA A 130 12.73 -20.42 -10.04
N LYS A 131 13.58 -19.41 -10.27
CA LYS A 131 14.87 -19.64 -10.93
C LYS A 131 16.03 -19.85 -9.95
N ASN A 132 15.97 -19.18 -8.80
CA ASN A 132 17.10 -19.12 -7.88
C ASN A 132 16.75 -19.63 -6.47
N GLY A 133 15.51 -20.04 -6.22
CA GLY A 133 15.09 -20.45 -4.89
C GLY A 133 15.07 -19.30 -3.86
N ILE A 134 15.07 -18.04 -4.28
CA ILE A 134 15.10 -16.89 -3.37
C ILE A 134 13.69 -16.50 -2.95
N THR A 135 13.45 -16.51 -1.66
CA THR A 135 12.14 -16.18 -1.07
C THR A 135 12.26 -15.16 0.06
N VAL A 136 11.13 -14.62 0.48
CA VAL A 136 10.98 -13.83 1.70
C VAL A 136 10.57 -14.80 2.80
N VAL A 137 11.41 -14.97 3.83
CA VAL A 137 11.25 -16.05 4.80
C VAL A 137 9.98 -15.96 5.65
N ASN A 138 9.46 -14.75 5.85
CA ASN A 138 8.22 -14.49 6.56
C ASN A 138 7.07 -14.10 5.61
N ALA A 139 7.13 -14.56 4.34
CA ALA A 139 6.12 -14.18 3.36
C ALA A 139 4.71 -14.69 3.71
N PRO A 140 3.68 -13.84 3.61
CA PRO A 140 3.75 -12.41 3.33
C PRO A 140 4.26 -11.61 4.56
N GLY A 141 5.37 -10.88 4.37
CA GLY A 141 5.95 -10.05 5.43
C GLY A 141 5.05 -8.84 5.70
N THR A 142 4.50 -8.72 6.89
CA THR A 142 3.59 -7.65 7.26
C THR A 142 4.34 -6.38 7.61
N VAL A 143 3.92 -5.27 6.99
CA VAL A 143 4.28 -3.91 7.37
C VAL A 143 3.00 -3.21 7.81
N ASP A 144 2.90 -2.94 9.09
CA ASP A 144 1.71 -2.34 9.70
C ASP A 144 1.44 -0.92 9.16
N TYR A 145 0.18 -0.55 9.11
CA TYR A 145 -0.26 0.80 8.73
C TYR A 145 0.45 1.92 9.51
N SER A 146 0.73 1.69 10.79
CA SER A 146 1.38 2.65 11.70
C SER A 146 2.92 2.60 11.67
N TYR A 147 3.54 1.63 10.99
CA TYR A 147 4.99 1.51 10.92
C TYR A 147 5.60 2.69 10.14
N ARG A 148 6.66 3.29 10.71
CA ARG A 148 7.38 4.44 10.13
C ARG A 148 8.88 4.22 10.05
N GLY A 149 9.34 2.99 10.28
CA GLY A 149 10.74 2.60 10.07
C GLY A 149 11.06 2.37 8.60
N GLU A 150 12.31 2.05 8.31
CA GLU A 150 12.74 1.60 6.99
C GLU A 150 12.10 0.25 6.66
N VAL A 151 11.54 0.13 5.46
CA VAL A 151 11.09 -1.17 4.94
C VAL A 151 12.30 -2.03 4.67
N MET A 152 12.27 -3.26 5.17
CA MET A 152 13.34 -4.25 4.99
C MET A 152 12.76 -5.56 4.46
N THR A 153 13.55 -6.28 3.70
CA THR A 153 13.20 -7.59 3.17
C THR A 153 14.06 -8.66 3.83
N ILE A 154 13.43 -9.70 4.40
CA ILE A 154 14.16 -10.84 4.98
C ILE A 154 14.23 -11.93 3.91
N LEU A 155 15.34 -12.00 3.19
CA LEU A 155 15.56 -13.00 2.15
C LEU A 155 16.08 -14.30 2.73
N LEU A 156 15.66 -15.40 2.12
CA LEU A 156 16.16 -16.76 2.35
C LEU A 156 16.52 -17.38 1.00
N ASN A 157 17.69 -17.97 0.92
CA ASN A 157 18.10 -18.79 -0.21
C ASN A 157 17.73 -20.25 0.07
N THR A 158 16.72 -20.77 -0.63
CA THR A 158 16.32 -22.19 -0.60
C THR A 158 16.89 -22.98 -1.78
N GLY A 159 17.69 -22.33 -2.64
CA GLY A 159 18.36 -22.96 -3.77
C GLY A 159 19.62 -23.73 -3.34
N GLU A 160 20.30 -24.31 -4.32
CA GLU A 160 21.51 -25.11 -4.12
C GLU A 160 22.80 -24.29 -4.33
N GLU A 161 22.70 -23.11 -4.95
CA GLU A 161 23.82 -22.25 -5.30
C GLU A 161 23.80 -20.94 -4.52
N GLU A 162 24.96 -20.30 -4.39
CA GLU A 162 25.06 -18.95 -3.86
C GLU A 162 24.31 -17.96 -4.74
N PHE A 163 23.58 -17.04 -4.11
CA PHE A 163 22.88 -15.97 -4.79
C PHE A 163 23.50 -14.61 -4.46
N VAL A 164 23.96 -13.90 -5.49
CA VAL A 164 24.56 -12.57 -5.34
C VAL A 164 23.50 -11.49 -5.50
N ILE A 165 23.40 -10.63 -4.50
CA ILE A 165 22.53 -9.45 -4.50
C ILE A 165 23.38 -8.22 -4.70
N ASN A 166 23.17 -7.49 -5.80
CA ASN A 166 23.87 -6.25 -6.09
C ASN A 166 23.06 -5.03 -5.62
N PRO A 167 23.73 -3.89 -5.37
CA PRO A 167 23.04 -2.63 -5.10
C PRO A 167 22.02 -2.30 -6.18
N GLY A 168 20.77 -2.08 -5.79
CA GLY A 168 19.67 -1.74 -6.69
C GLY A 168 18.92 -2.92 -7.29
N ASP A 169 19.34 -4.16 -7.07
CA ASP A 169 18.60 -5.35 -7.51
C ASP A 169 17.18 -5.34 -6.95
N ARG A 170 16.21 -5.76 -7.76
CA ARG A 170 14.82 -5.94 -7.35
C ARG A 170 14.69 -7.28 -6.65
N ILE A 171 14.56 -7.26 -5.33
CA ILE A 171 14.63 -8.44 -4.46
C ILE A 171 13.28 -8.93 -3.93
N ALA A 172 12.29 -8.06 -3.89
CA ALA A 172 10.94 -8.36 -3.41
C ALA A 172 9.94 -7.44 -4.09
N GLN A 173 8.67 -7.58 -3.74
CA GLN A 173 7.60 -6.66 -4.11
C GLN A 173 6.73 -6.35 -2.90
N MET A 174 6.20 -5.15 -2.82
CA MET A 174 5.20 -4.77 -1.83
C MET A 174 3.82 -4.68 -2.47
N VAL A 175 2.80 -5.15 -1.74
CA VAL A 175 1.39 -5.12 -2.16
C VAL A 175 0.57 -4.51 -1.04
N ILE A 176 -0.33 -3.59 -1.36
CA ILE A 176 -1.26 -3.00 -0.40
C ILE A 176 -2.48 -3.92 -0.30
N CYS A 177 -2.78 -4.38 0.91
CA CYS A 177 -3.84 -5.33 1.16
C CYS A 177 -4.86 -4.77 2.16
N PRO A 178 -6.17 -4.84 1.88
CA PRO A 178 -7.19 -4.60 2.89
C PRO A 178 -7.16 -5.72 3.93
N ILE A 179 -7.42 -5.38 5.19
CA ILE A 179 -7.51 -6.33 6.29
C ILE A 179 -8.81 -6.13 7.05
N TYR A 180 -9.33 -7.19 7.63
CA TYR A 180 -10.44 -7.13 8.55
C TYR A 180 -9.91 -7.20 9.99
N LYS A 181 -10.39 -6.30 10.84
CA LYS A 181 -10.10 -6.28 12.28
C LYS A 181 -11.40 -6.42 13.04
N PRO A 182 -11.90 -7.63 13.23
CA PRO A 182 -13.11 -7.86 14.03
C PRO A 182 -12.85 -7.50 15.50
N GLU A 183 -13.91 -7.17 16.20
CA GLU A 183 -13.89 -7.12 17.66
C GLU A 183 -13.72 -8.53 18.21
N VAL A 184 -12.91 -8.64 19.26
CA VAL A 184 -12.67 -9.91 19.95
C VAL A 184 -13.66 -10.01 21.09
N ALA A 185 -14.49 -11.06 21.06
CA ALA A 185 -15.40 -11.40 22.14
C ALA A 185 -15.00 -12.74 22.76
N GLU A 186 -14.88 -12.77 24.07
CA GLU A 186 -14.72 -14.03 24.80
C GLU A 186 -16.05 -14.76 24.86
N VAL A 187 -16.07 -16.02 24.44
CA VAL A 187 -17.22 -16.90 24.51
C VAL A 187 -16.84 -18.18 25.23
N LYS A 188 -17.79 -18.81 25.89
CA LYS A 188 -17.55 -20.07 26.59
C LYS A 188 -17.34 -21.23 25.62
N ASP A 189 -18.14 -21.27 24.57
CA ASP A 189 -18.11 -22.31 23.56
C ASP A 189 -18.31 -21.67 22.17
N VAL A 190 -17.70 -22.23 21.13
CA VAL A 190 -17.94 -21.87 19.72
C VAL A 190 -18.95 -22.84 19.11
N GLU A 191 -19.70 -22.35 18.11
CA GLU A 191 -20.69 -23.17 17.41
C GLU A 191 -20.03 -24.33 16.67
N GLU A 192 -20.66 -25.48 16.69
CA GLU A 192 -20.26 -26.67 15.95
C GLU A 192 -20.54 -26.47 14.45
N THR A 193 -19.69 -27.07 13.60
CA THR A 193 -19.86 -27.09 12.14
C THR A 193 -19.66 -28.51 11.61
N ASP A 194 -20.04 -28.76 10.36
CA ASP A 194 -19.83 -30.06 9.69
C ASP A 194 -18.37 -30.48 9.67
N ARG A 195 -17.45 -29.52 9.57
CA ARG A 195 -16.01 -29.76 9.62
C ARG A 195 -15.51 -29.98 11.05
N ASN A 196 -16.06 -29.26 11.97
CA ASN A 196 -15.72 -29.26 13.40
C ASN A 196 -14.19 -29.29 13.66
N VAL A 197 -13.67 -30.26 14.40
CA VAL A 197 -12.25 -30.42 14.75
C VAL A 197 -11.39 -31.05 13.65
N ASN A 198 -11.98 -31.41 12.53
CA ASN A 198 -11.26 -32.06 11.44
C ASN A 198 -10.31 -31.12 10.72
N GLY A 199 -9.00 -31.38 10.81
CA GLY A 199 -7.93 -30.60 10.19
C GLY A 199 -6.76 -31.50 9.75
N PHE A 200 -5.62 -30.87 9.38
CA PHE A 200 -4.35 -31.53 9.09
C PHE A 200 -4.44 -32.75 8.16
N GLY A 201 -5.17 -32.62 7.04
CA GLY A 201 -5.30 -33.70 6.05
C GLY A 201 -6.47 -34.64 6.26
N SER A 202 -7.43 -34.31 7.13
CA SER A 202 -8.66 -35.09 7.32
C SER A 202 -9.48 -35.29 6.03
N SER A 203 -9.29 -34.44 5.01
CA SER A 203 -9.91 -34.56 3.67
C SER A 203 -9.13 -35.47 2.72
N GLY A 204 -8.00 -36.07 3.14
CA GLY A 204 -7.16 -36.93 2.31
C GLY A 204 -6.31 -36.16 1.29
N VAL A 205 -5.51 -36.92 0.53
CA VAL A 205 -4.64 -36.40 -0.55
C VAL A 205 -5.20 -36.73 -1.94
N LYS A 206 -6.30 -37.51 -2.00
CA LYS A 206 -6.99 -37.90 -3.26
C LYS A 206 -8.50 -37.65 -3.09
#